data_13101c460fc231fc8360418b4425813e
#
_entry.id   13101c460fc231fc8360418b4425813e
#
_cell.length_a   1.000
_cell.length_b   1.000
_cell.length_c   1.000
_cell.angle_alpha   90.00
_cell.angle_beta   90.00
_cell.angle_gamma   90.00
#
_symmetry.space_group_name_H-M   'P 1'
#
loop_
_entity.id
_entity.type
_entity.pdbx_description
1 polymer ?
#
loop_
_entity_poly.entity_id
_entity_poly.type
_entity_poly.pdbx_seq_one_letter_code
_entity_poly.pdbx_strand_id
1 'polypeptide(L)'
;MMTWTRIAGSALGVAIVMATYLTGAQATVPGPRLYVLNCGTLIYNNPETYNLTRQEVKNTNMSVACYLVVHPRGALLFDTGLPDDALGRPFNEAAMSGGPNPPSTAYFMLVTRTLKSQLTEIGFTPDKITYLALSHFHGDHVGNVNDYVASTWLVQKTEYDNPNYRALQNSRKQILQGDHDVFGDGTVVLKYTPGHTPGHQSLYVRLPKTGGIVLSGDLYHYPEERALNRMPEREKTTGTAASRAALEAFMKEVKAELWIEHDISAYAKQRKSPEYYE
;
A
#
# COMPACT_ATOMS: atom_id res chain seq x y z
N MET A 1 -55.44 -61.04 -63.56
CA MET A 1 -54.11 -61.15 -62.96
C MET A 1 -53.76 -59.80 -62.42
N MET A 2 -53.78 -59.62 -61.08
CA MET A 2 -53.60 -58.34 -60.40
C MET A 2 -52.20 -58.40 -59.76
N THR A 3 -51.33 -57.51 -60.14
CA THR A 3 -49.98 -57.38 -59.60
C THR A 3 -49.98 -56.31 -58.54
N TRP A 4 -49.61 -56.68 -57.32
CA TRP A 4 -49.46 -55.75 -56.19
C TRP A 4 -48.02 -55.17 -56.12
N THR A 5 -47.91 -53.84 -56.21
CA THR A 5 -46.64 -53.16 -56.06
C THR A 5 -46.47 -52.77 -54.57
N ARG A 6 -45.36 -53.23 -53.98
CA ARG A 6 -45.01 -52.83 -52.56
C ARG A 6 -44.28 -51.51 -52.60
N ILE A 7 -44.75 -50.56 -51.81
CA ILE A 7 -44.06 -49.27 -51.54
C ILE A 7 -43.18 -49.45 -50.29
N ALA A 8 -41.89 -49.29 -50.50
CA ALA A 8 -40.91 -49.28 -49.42
C ALA A 8 -40.85 -47.87 -48.81
N GLY A 9 -41.23 -47.73 -47.56
CA GLY A 9 -41.12 -46.49 -46.80
C GLY A 9 -39.73 -46.39 -46.17
N SER A 10 -38.98 -45.34 -46.55
CA SER A 10 -37.69 -45.00 -45.93
C SER A 10 -37.92 -44.15 -44.71
N ALA A 11 -37.60 -44.66 -43.52
CA ALA A 11 -37.56 -43.90 -42.28
C ALA A 11 -36.27 -43.10 -42.18
N LEU A 12 -36.36 -41.78 -42.23
CA LEU A 12 -35.26 -40.86 -41.95
C LEU A 12 -35.07 -40.71 -40.42
N GLY A 13 -34.07 -41.33 -39.87
CA GLY A 13 -33.68 -41.12 -38.46
C GLY A 13 -32.97 -39.79 -38.28
N VAL A 14 -33.58 -38.85 -37.56
CA VAL A 14 -32.94 -37.59 -37.14
C VAL A 14 -32.10 -37.88 -35.89
N ALA A 15 -30.80 -37.89 -36.02
CA ALA A 15 -29.87 -37.97 -34.92
C ALA A 15 -29.74 -36.56 -34.28
N ILE A 16 -30.33 -36.36 -33.07
CA ILE A 16 -30.12 -35.14 -32.27
C ILE A 16 -28.75 -35.26 -31.57
N VAL A 17 -27.74 -34.52 -32.05
CA VAL A 17 -26.47 -34.38 -31.39
C VAL A 17 -26.67 -33.37 -30.25
N MET A 18 -26.79 -33.81 -29.00
CA MET A 18 -26.68 -32.93 -27.82
C MET A 18 -25.23 -32.50 -27.64
N ALA A 19 -24.93 -31.26 -27.98
CA ALA A 19 -23.66 -30.64 -27.64
C ALA A 19 -23.68 -30.27 -26.14
N THR A 20 -22.99 -31.08 -25.32
CA THR A 20 -22.74 -30.73 -23.91
C THR A 20 -21.70 -29.64 -23.90
N TYR A 21 -22.14 -28.40 -23.64
CA TYR A 21 -21.25 -27.27 -23.28
C TYR A 21 -20.64 -27.56 -21.93
N LEU A 22 -19.43 -28.07 -21.88
CA LEU A 22 -18.60 -28.05 -20.70
C LEU A 22 -18.26 -26.58 -20.42
N THR A 23 -19.00 -25.95 -19.51
CA THR A 23 -18.60 -24.69 -18.89
C THR A 23 -17.38 -25.01 -18.04
N GLY A 24 -16.20 -24.94 -18.63
CA GLY A 24 -14.96 -24.98 -17.88
C GLY A 24 -14.98 -23.82 -16.87
N ALA A 25 -15.03 -24.14 -15.58
CA ALA A 25 -14.78 -23.15 -14.55
C ALA A 25 -13.39 -22.55 -14.85
N GLN A 26 -13.37 -21.32 -15.33
CA GLN A 26 -12.13 -20.59 -15.57
C GLN A 26 -11.48 -20.46 -14.21
N ALA A 27 -10.32 -21.11 -13.98
CA ALA A 27 -9.56 -20.98 -12.76
C ALA A 27 -9.32 -19.50 -12.54
N THR A 28 -9.91 -18.94 -11.48
CA THR A 28 -9.70 -17.54 -11.12
C THR A 28 -8.22 -17.38 -10.81
N VAL A 29 -7.52 -16.57 -11.61
CA VAL A 29 -6.14 -16.19 -11.29
C VAL A 29 -6.16 -15.58 -9.88
N PRO A 30 -5.36 -16.10 -8.93
CA PRO A 30 -5.34 -15.52 -7.58
C PRO A 30 -5.04 -14.04 -7.70
N GLY A 31 -5.88 -13.19 -7.08
CA GLY A 31 -5.65 -11.75 -7.04
C GLY A 31 -4.54 -11.39 -6.03
N PRO A 32 -4.24 -10.10 -5.87
CA PRO A 32 -3.27 -9.65 -4.89
C PRO A 32 -3.72 -9.95 -3.46
N ARG A 33 -2.74 -10.16 -2.57
CA ARG A 33 -2.91 -10.24 -1.13
C ARG A 33 -2.16 -9.09 -0.49
N LEU A 34 -2.77 -8.44 0.50
CA LEU A 34 -2.19 -7.32 1.23
C LEU A 34 -1.91 -7.71 2.68
N TYR A 35 -0.65 -7.63 3.08
CA TYR A 35 -0.20 -7.80 4.46
C TYR A 35 0.07 -6.43 5.08
N VAL A 36 -0.39 -6.23 6.31
CA VAL A 36 -0.08 -5.04 7.13
C VAL A 36 1.01 -5.42 8.11
N LEU A 37 2.12 -4.70 8.09
CA LEU A 37 3.31 -4.94 8.90
C LEU A 37 3.45 -3.83 9.94
N ASN A 38 3.92 -4.19 11.14
CA ASN A 38 4.20 -3.23 12.20
C ASN A 38 5.62 -2.69 12.03
N CYS A 39 5.73 -1.47 11.53
CA CYS A 39 7.00 -0.81 11.30
C CYS A 39 7.33 0.27 12.33
N GLY A 40 6.51 0.38 13.38
CA GLY A 40 6.78 1.26 14.50
C GLY A 40 5.59 2.08 14.98
N THR A 41 5.88 2.96 15.93
CA THR A 41 4.91 3.91 16.50
C THR A 41 5.62 5.22 16.79
N LEU A 42 4.99 6.33 16.42
CA LEU A 42 5.39 7.67 16.84
C LEU A 42 4.56 8.03 18.07
N ILE A 43 5.22 8.29 19.17
CA ILE A 43 4.60 8.81 20.38
C ILE A 43 4.62 10.32 20.27
N TYR A 44 3.55 10.87 19.72
CA TYR A 44 3.47 12.25 19.30
C TYR A 44 2.40 13.02 20.07
N ASN A 45 2.75 14.21 20.59
CA ASN A 45 1.88 15.01 21.43
C ASN A 45 1.59 16.41 20.86
N ASN A 46 1.86 16.65 19.58
CA ASN A 46 1.70 17.97 18.97
C ASN A 46 0.84 17.94 17.70
N PRO A 47 -0.50 17.76 17.81
CA PRO A 47 -1.40 17.79 16.66
C PRO A 47 -1.49 19.18 15.99
N GLU A 48 -1.06 20.23 16.66
CA GLU A 48 -1.02 21.61 16.15
C GLU A 48 -0.17 21.72 14.88
N THR A 49 0.85 20.85 14.73
CA THR A 49 1.64 20.73 13.49
C THR A 49 0.78 20.42 12.26
N TYR A 50 -0.35 19.76 12.48
CA TYR A 50 -1.32 19.37 11.44
C TYR A 50 -2.56 20.29 11.41
N ASN A 51 -2.44 21.46 12.05
CA ASN A 51 -3.53 22.43 12.16
C ASN A 51 -4.77 21.86 12.87
N LEU A 52 -4.54 20.99 13.86
CA LEU A 52 -5.53 20.36 14.72
C LEU A 52 -5.27 20.75 16.16
N THR A 53 -6.31 20.90 16.97
CA THR A 53 -6.16 21.08 18.41
C THR A 53 -6.12 19.73 19.14
N ARG A 54 -5.56 19.71 20.34
CA ARG A 54 -5.51 18.52 21.18
C ARG A 54 -6.89 17.94 21.47
N GLN A 55 -7.92 18.77 21.54
CA GLN A 55 -9.31 18.37 21.77
C GLN A 55 -9.98 17.76 20.54
N GLU A 56 -9.52 18.09 19.35
CA GLU A 56 -10.04 17.55 18.10
C GLU A 56 -9.49 16.14 17.80
N VAL A 57 -8.31 15.79 18.33
CA VAL A 57 -7.64 14.51 18.04
C VAL A 57 -7.92 13.51 19.16
N LYS A 58 -8.43 12.32 18.78
CA LYS A 58 -8.73 11.25 19.75
C LYS A 58 -7.46 10.63 20.33
N ASN A 59 -6.45 10.45 19.52
CA ASN A 59 -5.16 9.87 19.89
C ASN A 59 -4.05 10.59 19.14
N THR A 60 -3.08 11.13 19.87
CA THR A 60 -1.94 11.82 19.27
C THR A 60 -0.80 10.91 18.85
N ASN A 61 -0.80 9.65 19.30
CA ASN A 61 0.17 8.66 18.83
C ASN A 61 -0.19 8.24 17.41
N MET A 62 0.85 7.93 16.62
CA MET A 62 0.70 7.52 15.22
C MET A 62 1.26 6.12 15.02
N SER A 63 0.55 5.28 14.27
CA SER A 63 1.11 4.03 13.76
C SER A 63 2.11 4.33 12.64
N VAL A 64 3.10 3.48 12.50
CA VAL A 64 3.95 3.41 11.30
C VAL A 64 3.73 2.02 10.72
N ALA A 65 3.01 1.96 9.61
CA ALA A 65 2.71 0.72 8.93
C ALA A 65 3.57 0.57 7.68
N CYS A 66 4.01 -0.65 7.39
CA CYS A 66 4.51 -1.02 6.07
C CYS A 66 3.55 -2.02 5.46
N TYR A 67 3.57 -2.12 4.15
CA TYR A 67 2.62 -2.98 3.45
C TYR A 67 3.34 -3.87 2.44
N LEU A 68 3.06 -5.18 2.49
CA LEU A 68 3.50 -6.09 1.44
C LEU A 68 2.29 -6.49 0.58
N VAL A 69 2.36 -6.19 -0.71
CA VAL A 69 1.42 -6.69 -1.70
C VAL A 69 2.04 -7.87 -2.42
N VAL A 70 1.44 -9.07 -2.26
CA VAL A 70 1.84 -10.29 -2.98
C VAL A 70 0.90 -10.48 -4.15
N HIS A 71 1.44 -10.33 -5.34
CA HIS A 71 0.74 -10.45 -6.61
C HIS A 71 1.25 -11.68 -7.39
N PRO A 72 0.47 -12.32 -8.28
CA PRO A 72 0.96 -13.44 -9.11
C PRO A 72 2.20 -13.12 -9.95
N ARG A 73 2.46 -11.84 -10.24
CA ARG A 73 3.62 -11.36 -11.02
C ARG A 73 4.79 -10.85 -10.17
N GLY A 74 4.73 -10.95 -8.85
CA GLY A 74 5.80 -10.50 -7.95
C GLY A 74 5.29 -9.91 -6.64
N ALA A 75 6.18 -9.33 -5.87
CA ALA A 75 5.88 -8.70 -4.59
C ALA A 75 6.29 -7.22 -4.60
N LEU A 76 5.41 -6.35 -4.10
CA LEU A 76 5.67 -4.94 -3.86
C LEU A 76 5.72 -4.70 -2.35
N LEU A 77 6.84 -4.16 -1.86
CA LEU A 77 6.92 -3.57 -0.53
C LEU A 77 6.64 -2.06 -0.65
N PHE A 78 5.66 -1.57 0.09
CA PHE A 78 5.29 -0.16 0.17
C PHE A 78 5.65 0.35 1.56
N ASP A 79 6.58 1.30 1.61
CA ASP A 79 7.29 1.82 2.78
C ASP A 79 8.12 0.79 3.55
N THR A 80 9.13 1.27 4.27
CA THR A 80 10.06 0.44 5.06
C THR A 80 10.13 0.83 6.53
N GLY A 81 9.30 1.79 6.95
CA GLY A 81 9.10 2.14 8.35
C GLY A 81 10.29 2.74 9.06
N LEU A 82 10.24 2.66 10.38
CA LEU A 82 11.34 3.04 11.27
C LEU A 82 12.49 2.03 11.23
N PRO A 83 13.74 2.45 11.55
CA PRO A 83 14.91 1.56 11.49
C PRO A 83 14.78 0.35 12.42
N ASP A 84 15.00 -0.85 11.88
CA ASP A 84 14.95 -2.13 12.62
C ASP A 84 16.02 -2.23 13.74
N ASP A 85 17.13 -1.51 13.61
CA ASP A 85 18.21 -1.47 14.61
C ASP A 85 17.82 -0.71 15.89
N ALA A 86 16.71 0.04 15.86
CA ALA A 86 16.12 0.69 17.01
C ALA A 86 15.18 -0.20 17.84
N LEU A 87 15.08 -1.51 17.52
CA LEU A 87 14.17 -2.43 18.18
C LEU A 87 14.27 -2.35 19.71
N GLY A 88 13.13 -2.14 20.37
CA GLY A 88 12.99 -2.10 21.83
C GLY A 88 13.58 -0.87 22.52
N ARG A 89 14.14 0.08 21.77
CA ARG A 89 14.73 1.30 22.32
C ARG A 89 13.92 2.52 21.87
N PRO A 90 13.36 3.32 22.81
CA PRO A 90 12.81 4.63 22.45
C PRO A 90 13.91 5.53 21.88
N PHE A 91 13.61 6.23 20.80
CA PHE A 91 14.56 7.14 20.16
C PHE A 91 13.83 8.35 19.52
N ASN A 92 14.57 9.38 19.18
CA ASN A 92 14.11 10.52 18.39
C ASN A 92 15.14 10.84 17.31
N GLU A 93 14.88 11.84 16.48
CA GLU A 93 15.81 12.25 15.41
C GLU A 93 17.20 12.61 15.95
N ALA A 94 17.28 13.26 17.12
CA ALA A 94 18.56 13.58 17.75
C ALA A 94 19.31 12.31 18.16
N ALA A 95 18.61 11.31 18.73
CA ALA A 95 19.22 10.01 19.08
C ALA A 95 19.71 9.24 17.86
N MET A 96 19.03 9.35 16.72
CA MET A 96 19.48 8.75 15.45
C MET A 96 20.83 9.35 14.99
N SER A 97 21.10 10.61 15.35
CA SER A 97 22.35 11.31 15.03
C SER A 97 23.39 11.23 16.18
N GLY A 98 23.22 10.31 17.14
CA GLY A 98 24.13 10.14 18.28
C GLY A 98 23.88 11.08 19.48
N GLY A 99 22.77 11.79 19.49
CA GLY A 99 22.32 12.62 20.61
C GLY A 99 21.67 11.82 21.75
N PRO A 100 21.23 12.48 22.83
CA PRO A 100 20.61 11.83 23.99
C PRO A 100 19.24 11.25 23.63
N ASN A 101 18.88 10.10 24.25
CA ASN A 101 17.53 9.58 24.18
C ASN A 101 16.52 10.55 24.83
N PRO A 102 15.30 10.66 24.31
CA PRO A 102 14.29 11.54 24.85
C PRO A 102 13.86 11.07 26.26
N PRO A 103 13.44 11.99 27.13
CA PRO A 103 12.69 11.65 28.33
C PRO A 103 11.40 10.91 27.98
N SER A 104 10.90 10.06 28.87
CA SER A 104 9.68 9.27 28.67
C SER A 104 8.40 10.06 28.38
N THR A 105 8.43 11.38 28.59
CA THR A 105 7.29 12.31 28.36
C THR A 105 7.44 13.17 27.11
N ALA A 106 8.53 12.99 26.34
CA ALA A 106 8.78 13.73 25.11
C ALA A 106 8.34 12.91 23.89
N TYR A 107 8.24 13.58 22.73
CA TYR A 107 8.12 12.90 21.44
C TYR A 107 9.25 11.90 21.25
N PHE A 108 8.89 10.66 20.94
CA PHE A 108 9.84 9.61 20.60
C PHE A 108 9.21 8.57 19.67
N MET A 109 10.06 7.78 19.05
CA MET A 109 9.72 6.68 18.16
C MET A 109 10.04 5.35 18.83
N LEU A 110 9.29 4.30 18.51
CA LEU A 110 9.47 2.97 19.07
C LEU A 110 9.22 1.91 18.01
N VAL A 111 10.18 1.00 17.88
CA VAL A 111 10.04 -0.25 17.09
C VAL A 111 9.89 -1.42 18.06
N THR A 112 8.79 -2.17 17.92
CA THR A 112 8.49 -3.36 18.75
C THR A 112 8.67 -4.68 18.02
N ARG A 113 8.67 -4.63 16.68
CA ARG A 113 8.94 -5.76 15.77
C ARG A 113 9.73 -5.25 14.56
N THR A 114 10.75 -5.97 14.14
CA THR A 114 11.50 -5.61 12.92
C THR A 114 10.67 -5.93 11.67
N LEU A 115 10.79 -5.09 10.65
CA LEU A 115 10.19 -5.35 9.33
C LEU A 115 10.69 -6.68 8.77
N LYS A 116 12.00 -6.92 8.87
CA LYS A 116 12.65 -8.12 8.37
C LYS A 116 12.13 -9.40 9.03
N SER A 117 11.90 -9.41 10.36
CA SER A 117 11.37 -10.58 11.03
C SER A 117 9.96 -10.94 10.59
N GLN A 118 9.10 -9.92 10.41
CA GLN A 118 7.72 -10.12 9.97
C GLN A 118 7.63 -10.62 8.53
N LEU A 119 8.47 -10.11 7.63
CA LEU A 119 8.56 -10.62 6.25
C LEU A 119 9.05 -12.07 6.25
N THR A 120 10.06 -12.41 7.06
CA THR A 120 10.58 -13.78 7.16
C THR A 120 9.51 -14.76 7.65
N GLU A 121 8.69 -14.38 8.61
CA GLU A 121 7.58 -15.17 9.15
C GLU A 121 6.58 -15.61 8.06
N ILE A 122 6.38 -14.79 7.04
CA ILE A 122 5.49 -15.07 5.91
C ILE A 122 6.24 -15.57 4.65
N GLY A 123 7.53 -15.95 4.81
CA GLY A 123 8.33 -16.56 3.76
C GLY A 123 8.97 -15.58 2.77
N PHE A 124 9.02 -14.29 3.10
CA PHE A 124 9.68 -13.26 2.30
C PHE A 124 11.01 -12.85 2.89
N THR A 125 12.01 -12.77 2.03
CA THR A 125 13.34 -12.20 2.31
C THR A 125 13.56 -11.00 1.38
N PRO A 126 14.47 -10.08 1.67
CA PRO A 126 14.68 -8.88 0.85
C PRO A 126 14.87 -9.18 -0.64
N ASP A 127 15.55 -10.27 -0.99
CA ASP A 127 15.79 -10.72 -2.37
C ASP A 127 14.52 -11.19 -3.11
N LYS A 128 13.44 -11.52 -2.39
CA LYS A 128 12.14 -11.87 -2.95
C LYS A 128 11.22 -10.68 -3.20
N ILE A 129 11.61 -9.48 -2.79
CA ILE A 129 10.88 -8.26 -3.06
C ILE A 129 11.20 -7.79 -4.48
N THR A 130 10.22 -7.88 -5.37
CA THR A 130 10.37 -7.49 -6.79
C THR A 130 10.46 -5.99 -6.95
N TYR A 131 9.54 -5.29 -6.29
CA TYR A 131 9.42 -3.83 -6.34
C TYR A 131 9.44 -3.25 -4.94
N LEU A 132 10.12 -2.12 -4.81
CA LEU A 132 10.07 -1.24 -3.65
C LEU A 132 9.44 0.08 -4.09
N ALA A 133 8.40 0.53 -3.40
CA ALA A 133 7.89 1.89 -3.52
C ALA A 133 7.85 2.51 -2.13
N LEU A 134 8.21 3.77 -2.04
CA LEU A 134 8.15 4.57 -0.82
C LEU A 134 7.11 5.65 -1.06
N SER A 135 6.25 5.88 -0.09
CA SER A 135 5.26 6.95 -0.19
C SER A 135 5.95 8.29 -0.36
N HIS A 136 7.05 8.50 0.40
CA HIS A 136 7.91 9.66 0.34
C HIS A 136 9.21 9.44 1.14
N PHE A 137 10.05 10.49 1.30
CA PHE A 137 11.41 10.38 1.86
C PHE A 137 11.54 10.58 3.37
N HIS A 138 10.48 10.76 4.15
CA HIS A 138 10.62 10.96 5.60
C HIS A 138 11.14 9.71 6.32
N GLY A 139 11.77 9.91 7.48
CA GLY A 139 12.55 8.88 8.17
C GLY A 139 11.76 7.66 8.60
N ASP A 140 10.49 7.84 8.92
CA ASP A 140 9.56 6.78 9.32
C ASP A 140 8.98 5.98 8.15
N HIS A 141 9.32 6.33 6.90
CA HIS A 141 8.98 5.57 5.69
C HIS A 141 10.19 4.90 5.05
N VAL A 142 11.41 5.39 5.34
CA VAL A 142 12.63 4.96 4.64
C VAL A 142 13.65 4.25 5.53
N GLY A 143 13.33 3.97 6.79
CA GLY A 143 14.29 3.53 7.81
C GLY A 143 15.07 2.25 7.46
N ASN A 144 14.50 1.36 6.64
CA ASN A 144 15.13 0.09 6.27
C ASN A 144 15.43 -0.05 4.78
N VAL A 145 15.47 1.03 4.00
CA VAL A 145 15.69 0.98 2.53
C VAL A 145 16.98 0.28 2.12
N ASN A 146 18.01 0.30 3.00
CA ASN A 146 19.30 -0.37 2.76
C ASN A 146 19.17 -1.88 2.54
N ASP A 147 18.18 -2.52 3.14
CA ASP A 147 17.96 -3.96 3.02
C ASP A 147 17.31 -4.34 1.67
N TYR A 148 16.70 -3.40 0.96
CA TYR A 148 15.91 -3.65 -0.25
C TYR A 148 16.53 -3.10 -1.54
N VAL A 149 17.81 -2.83 -1.55
CA VAL A 149 18.55 -2.29 -2.72
C VAL A 149 18.56 -3.21 -3.94
N ALA A 150 18.25 -4.50 -3.77
CA ALA A 150 18.12 -5.47 -4.85
C ALA A 150 16.79 -5.37 -5.61
N SER A 151 15.78 -4.75 -5.00
CA SER A 151 14.46 -4.54 -5.61
C SER A 151 14.53 -3.50 -6.74
N THR A 152 13.53 -3.52 -7.63
CA THR A 152 13.33 -2.41 -8.57
C THR A 152 12.61 -1.28 -7.83
N TRP A 153 13.29 -0.17 -7.63
CA TRP A 153 12.74 1.00 -6.93
C TRP A 153 11.84 1.82 -7.85
N LEU A 154 10.58 2.02 -7.43
CA LEU A 154 9.57 2.81 -8.12
C LEU A 154 9.49 4.20 -7.46
N VAL A 155 9.91 5.25 -8.14
CA VAL A 155 10.06 6.58 -7.55
C VAL A 155 9.62 7.68 -8.51
N GLN A 156 8.95 8.71 -7.99
CA GLN A 156 8.58 9.88 -8.77
C GLN A 156 9.81 10.72 -9.12
N LYS A 157 9.85 11.23 -10.35
CA LYS A 157 10.97 12.06 -10.86
C LYS A 157 11.27 13.27 -9.97
N THR A 158 10.23 13.84 -9.37
CA THR A 158 10.34 15.04 -8.53
C THR A 158 11.01 14.80 -7.18
N GLU A 159 11.34 13.54 -6.84
CA GLU A 159 11.87 13.18 -5.52
C GLU A 159 13.07 12.23 -5.56
N TYR A 160 13.38 11.62 -6.71
CA TYR A 160 14.38 10.54 -6.77
C TYR A 160 15.81 10.96 -6.34
N ASP A 161 16.14 12.24 -6.44
CA ASP A 161 17.44 12.80 -6.05
C ASP A 161 17.54 13.16 -4.55
N ASN A 162 16.48 12.89 -3.75
CA ASN A 162 16.50 13.22 -2.34
C ASN A 162 17.61 12.43 -1.60
N PRO A 163 18.42 13.10 -0.73
CA PRO A 163 19.52 12.45 0.01
C PRO A 163 19.10 11.26 0.87
N ASN A 164 17.87 11.21 1.35
CA ASN A 164 17.35 10.10 2.15
C ASN A 164 17.21 8.80 1.33
N TYR A 165 17.25 8.89 0.00
CA TYR A 165 17.27 7.76 -0.92
C TYR A 165 18.66 7.34 -1.37
N ARG A 166 19.73 7.83 -0.71
CA ARG A 166 21.13 7.57 -1.13
C ARG A 166 21.41 6.08 -1.35
N ALA A 167 20.91 5.21 -0.48
CA ALA A 167 21.09 3.76 -0.60
C ALA A 167 20.53 3.18 -1.90
N LEU A 168 19.45 3.76 -2.41
CA LEU A 168 18.74 3.29 -3.60
C LEU A 168 19.29 3.85 -4.91
N GLN A 169 20.25 4.80 -4.87
CA GLN A 169 20.74 5.45 -6.08
C GLN A 169 21.39 4.48 -7.08
N ASN A 170 21.98 3.38 -6.58
CA ASN A 170 22.58 2.34 -7.42
C ASN A 170 21.63 1.15 -7.68
N SER A 171 20.40 1.15 -7.12
CA SER A 171 19.42 0.12 -7.37
C SER A 171 18.85 0.20 -8.79
N ARG A 172 18.32 -0.91 -9.28
CA ARG A 172 17.43 -0.85 -10.45
C ARG A 172 16.28 0.08 -10.11
N LYS A 173 15.95 1.00 -11.01
CA LYS A 173 14.88 1.97 -10.73
C LYS A 173 14.01 2.20 -11.96
N GLN A 174 12.76 2.50 -11.69
CA GLN A 174 11.82 3.04 -12.66
C GLN A 174 11.39 4.41 -12.17
N ILE A 175 11.79 5.44 -12.92
CA ILE A 175 11.46 6.83 -12.62
C ILE A 175 10.07 7.11 -13.20
N LEU A 176 9.14 7.46 -12.32
CA LEU A 176 7.74 7.68 -12.63
C LEU A 176 7.45 9.17 -12.87
N GLN A 177 6.41 9.45 -13.67
CA GLN A 177 5.85 10.78 -13.88
C GLN A 177 4.32 10.67 -13.84
N GLY A 178 3.74 10.68 -12.65
CA GLY A 178 2.30 10.46 -12.43
C GLY A 178 1.97 9.07 -11.92
N ASP A 179 0.72 8.65 -12.13
CA ASP A 179 0.22 7.34 -11.69
C ASP A 179 0.93 6.20 -12.42
N HIS A 180 1.10 5.06 -11.72
CA HIS A 180 1.77 3.89 -12.28
C HIS A 180 1.10 2.58 -11.84
N ASP A 181 0.67 1.77 -12.81
CA ASP A 181 0.19 0.40 -12.59
C ASP A 181 1.39 -0.55 -12.46
N VAL A 182 1.64 -1.00 -11.23
CA VAL A 182 2.85 -1.77 -10.87
C VAL A 182 2.94 -3.08 -11.62
N PHE A 183 1.81 -3.74 -11.82
CA PHE A 183 1.75 -5.07 -12.46
C PHE A 183 1.04 -5.06 -13.83
N GLY A 184 0.52 -3.92 -14.28
CA GLY A 184 -0.09 -3.77 -15.61
C GLY A 184 -1.46 -4.44 -15.75
N ASP A 185 -2.24 -4.57 -14.66
CA ASP A 185 -3.60 -5.13 -14.69
C ASP A 185 -4.62 -4.31 -13.88
N GLY A 186 -4.23 -3.14 -13.42
CA GLY A 186 -5.07 -2.21 -12.67
C GLY A 186 -5.39 -2.65 -11.24
N THR A 187 -4.74 -3.68 -10.72
CA THR A 187 -5.00 -4.16 -9.35
C THR A 187 -4.12 -3.49 -8.30
N VAL A 188 -2.94 -2.99 -8.68
CA VAL A 188 -1.98 -2.34 -7.79
C VAL A 188 -1.42 -1.11 -8.48
N VAL A 189 -1.88 0.08 -8.05
CA VAL A 189 -1.56 1.34 -8.72
C VAL A 189 -0.98 2.35 -7.74
N LEU A 190 0.23 2.82 -8.00
CA LEU A 190 0.80 3.99 -7.34
C LEU A 190 0.07 5.24 -7.87
N LYS A 191 -0.52 6.00 -6.98
CA LYS A 191 -1.21 7.26 -7.27
C LYS A 191 -0.28 8.41 -6.93
N TYR A 192 0.04 9.25 -7.90
CA TYR A 192 0.85 10.43 -7.68
C TYR A 192 0.04 11.49 -6.92
N THR A 193 0.43 11.75 -5.68
CA THR A 193 -0.29 12.64 -4.75
C THR A 193 0.66 13.68 -4.14
N PRO A 194 1.29 14.55 -4.97
CA PRO A 194 2.26 15.54 -4.50
C PRO A 194 1.64 16.53 -3.54
N GLY A 195 2.45 17.02 -2.60
CA GLY A 195 2.03 18.08 -1.67
C GLY A 195 2.72 17.98 -0.33
N HIS A 196 2.55 16.88 0.41
CA HIS A 196 3.31 16.59 1.61
C HIS A 196 4.82 16.60 1.32
N THR A 197 5.20 15.89 0.26
CA THR A 197 6.49 16.07 -0.43
C THR A 197 6.26 16.18 -1.95
N PRO A 198 7.23 16.69 -2.73
CA PRO A 198 7.06 16.88 -4.17
C PRO A 198 6.78 15.59 -4.96
N GLY A 199 7.29 14.46 -4.49
CA GLY A 199 7.14 13.15 -5.13
C GLY A 199 6.26 12.18 -4.35
N HIS A 200 5.49 12.67 -3.38
CA HIS A 200 4.60 11.83 -2.57
C HIS A 200 3.66 11.00 -3.45
N GLN A 201 3.47 9.74 -3.05
CA GLN A 201 2.57 8.80 -3.73
C GLN A 201 1.79 7.96 -2.71
N SER A 202 0.52 7.70 -3.02
CA SER A 202 -0.35 6.77 -2.31
C SER A 202 -0.44 5.45 -3.08
N LEU A 203 -0.88 4.36 -2.44
CA LEU A 203 -1.02 3.07 -3.13
C LEU A 203 -2.48 2.60 -3.13
N TYR A 204 -3.02 2.36 -4.32
CA TYR A 204 -4.30 1.66 -4.50
C TYR A 204 -4.06 0.17 -4.71
N VAL A 205 -4.82 -0.67 -3.98
CA VAL A 205 -4.83 -2.13 -4.14
C VAL A 205 -6.28 -2.61 -4.27
N ARG A 206 -6.60 -3.29 -5.37
CA ARG A 206 -7.89 -3.94 -5.57
C ARG A 206 -7.81 -5.41 -5.19
N LEU A 207 -8.38 -5.73 -4.05
CA LEU A 207 -8.39 -7.08 -3.46
C LEU A 207 -9.64 -7.84 -3.88
N PRO A 208 -9.55 -9.15 -4.19
CA PRO A 208 -10.68 -9.94 -4.73
C PRO A 208 -11.90 -10.01 -3.82
N LYS A 209 -11.69 -10.11 -2.51
CA LYS A 209 -12.77 -10.26 -1.50
C LYS A 209 -13.02 -8.99 -0.71
N THR A 210 -11.96 -8.25 -0.40
CA THR A 210 -12.05 -7.04 0.44
C THR A 210 -12.49 -5.82 -0.35
N GLY A 211 -12.23 -5.79 -1.66
CA GLY A 211 -12.49 -4.61 -2.51
C GLY A 211 -11.28 -3.69 -2.65
N GLY A 212 -11.52 -2.43 -3.02
CA GLY A 212 -10.48 -1.45 -3.21
C GLY A 212 -10.03 -0.83 -1.89
N ILE A 213 -8.72 -0.76 -1.68
CA ILE A 213 -8.09 -0.06 -0.55
C ILE A 213 -7.10 0.97 -1.11
N VAL A 214 -7.08 2.15 -0.52
CA VAL A 214 -6.06 3.17 -0.76
C VAL A 214 -5.25 3.37 0.51
N LEU A 215 -3.94 3.14 0.44
CA LEU A 215 -2.98 3.44 1.49
C LEU A 215 -2.50 4.87 1.27
N SER A 216 -2.77 5.77 2.22
CA SER A 216 -2.61 7.21 2.01
C SER A 216 -1.16 7.67 1.92
N GLY A 217 -0.20 6.96 2.53
CA GLY A 217 1.03 7.59 3.01
C GLY A 217 0.67 8.79 3.88
N ASP A 218 1.40 9.87 3.78
CA ASP A 218 1.23 11.10 4.55
C ASP A 218 0.35 12.15 3.87
N LEU A 219 -0.49 11.73 2.91
CA LEU A 219 -1.51 12.64 2.38
C LEU A 219 -2.50 13.09 3.45
N TYR A 220 -2.67 12.25 4.47
CA TYR A 220 -3.35 12.52 5.75
C TYR A 220 -2.57 11.83 6.87
N HIS A 221 -2.37 12.53 8.00
CA HIS A 221 -1.72 11.97 9.19
C HIS A 221 -2.75 11.53 10.24
N TYR A 222 -3.78 12.33 10.43
CA TYR A 222 -4.89 12.03 11.34
C TYR A 222 -6.21 11.91 10.57
N PRO A 223 -7.13 11.01 10.99
CA PRO A 223 -8.46 10.96 10.40
C PRO A 223 -9.24 12.27 10.56
N GLU A 224 -8.91 13.05 11.58
CA GLU A 224 -9.49 14.36 11.84
C GLU A 224 -9.09 15.41 10.80
N GLU A 225 -7.91 15.30 10.16
CA GLU A 225 -7.55 16.18 9.04
C GLU A 225 -8.56 16.01 7.89
N ARG A 226 -8.92 14.77 7.58
CA ARG A 226 -9.92 14.46 6.54
C ARG A 226 -11.32 14.94 6.95
N ALA A 227 -11.75 14.60 8.18
CA ALA A 227 -13.08 14.90 8.68
C ALA A 227 -13.34 16.41 8.81
N LEU A 228 -12.33 17.19 9.21
CA LEU A 228 -12.41 18.63 9.43
C LEU A 228 -11.86 19.47 8.26
N ASN A 229 -11.43 18.80 7.17
CA ASN A 229 -10.76 19.42 6.03
C ASN A 229 -9.59 20.33 6.46
N ARG A 230 -8.73 19.80 7.35
CA ARG A 230 -7.52 20.47 7.85
C ARG A 230 -6.27 19.90 7.17
N MET A 231 -5.21 20.67 7.13
CA MET A 231 -3.88 20.23 6.67
C MET A 231 -2.81 21.08 7.37
N PRO A 232 -1.55 20.61 7.42
CA PRO A 232 -0.42 21.42 7.90
C PRO A 232 -0.36 22.75 7.17
N GLU A 233 -0.02 23.81 7.88
CA GLU A 233 0.06 25.15 7.30
C GLU A 233 1.02 25.20 6.11
N ARG A 234 2.17 24.51 6.24
CA ARG A 234 3.17 24.41 5.15
C ARG A 234 2.64 23.77 3.87
N GLU A 235 1.60 22.95 3.96
CA GLU A 235 1.05 22.19 2.82
C GLU A 235 -0.07 22.91 2.08
N LYS A 236 -0.54 24.03 2.57
CA LYS A 236 -1.58 24.83 1.92
C LYS A 236 -1.16 25.35 0.54
N THR A 237 0.14 25.47 0.28
CA THR A 237 0.69 26.00 -0.95
C THR A 237 1.43 24.96 -1.81
N THR A 238 1.47 23.67 -1.40
CA THR A 238 2.29 22.65 -2.06
C THR A 238 1.51 21.72 -3.00
N GLY A 239 0.20 21.84 -3.08
CA GLY A 239 -0.63 20.97 -3.90
C GLY A 239 -1.39 19.89 -3.15
N THR A 240 -1.18 19.72 -1.83
CA THR A 240 -1.85 18.71 -1.00
C THR A 240 -3.38 18.75 -1.16
N ALA A 241 -3.99 19.94 -1.18
CA ALA A 241 -5.44 20.07 -1.35
C ALA A 241 -5.93 19.48 -2.69
N ALA A 242 -5.21 19.72 -3.78
CA ALA A 242 -5.53 19.19 -5.10
C ALA A 242 -5.35 17.66 -5.12
N SER A 243 -4.27 17.15 -4.53
CA SER A 243 -4.02 15.71 -4.42
C SER A 243 -5.08 14.99 -3.59
N ARG A 244 -5.49 15.57 -2.45
CA ARG A 244 -6.62 15.05 -1.64
C ARG A 244 -7.91 14.99 -2.44
N ALA A 245 -8.26 16.08 -3.13
CA ALA A 245 -9.48 16.13 -3.95
C ALA A 245 -9.47 15.09 -5.09
N ALA A 246 -8.34 14.94 -5.79
CA ALA A 246 -8.18 13.96 -6.86
C ALA A 246 -8.27 12.52 -6.33
N LEU A 247 -7.63 12.22 -5.18
CA LEU A 247 -7.65 10.89 -4.58
C LEU A 247 -9.06 10.54 -4.05
N GLU A 248 -9.77 11.49 -3.43
CA GLU A 248 -11.16 11.29 -2.98
C GLU A 248 -12.11 11.02 -4.16
N ALA A 249 -11.94 11.74 -5.28
CA ALA A 249 -12.73 11.49 -6.49
C ALA A 249 -12.45 10.09 -7.06
N PHE A 250 -11.19 9.70 -7.15
CA PHE A 250 -10.79 8.36 -7.58
C PHE A 250 -11.37 7.27 -6.66
N MET A 251 -11.22 7.40 -5.34
CA MET A 251 -11.77 6.43 -4.39
C MET A 251 -13.28 6.26 -4.52
N LYS A 252 -14.01 7.35 -4.74
CA LYS A 252 -15.46 7.32 -4.97
C LYS A 252 -15.80 6.55 -6.25
N GLU A 253 -15.06 6.77 -7.33
CA GLU A 253 -15.26 6.10 -8.62
C GLU A 253 -15.06 4.59 -8.50
N VAL A 254 -13.93 4.16 -7.88
CA VAL A 254 -13.57 2.74 -7.74
C VAL A 254 -14.14 2.08 -6.49
N LYS A 255 -14.89 2.83 -5.66
CA LYS A 255 -15.48 2.38 -4.38
C LYS A 255 -14.41 1.84 -3.41
N ALA A 256 -13.28 2.54 -3.29
CA ALA A 256 -12.20 2.16 -2.41
C ALA A 256 -12.34 2.79 -1.01
N GLU A 257 -11.86 2.07 0.00
CA GLU A 257 -11.69 2.55 1.38
C GLU A 257 -10.32 3.22 1.53
N LEU A 258 -10.25 4.32 2.29
CA LEU A 258 -8.99 4.97 2.66
C LEU A 258 -8.44 4.41 3.97
N TRP A 259 -7.21 3.94 3.95
CA TRP A 259 -6.43 3.62 5.14
C TRP A 259 -5.36 4.69 5.34
N ILE A 260 -5.55 5.49 6.39
CA ILE A 260 -4.57 6.50 6.81
C ILE A 260 -3.48 5.79 7.60
N GLU A 261 -2.24 5.88 7.14
CA GLU A 261 -1.11 5.14 7.69
C GLU A 261 -0.90 5.41 9.17
N HIS A 262 -1.01 6.67 9.55
CA HIS A 262 -0.78 7.15 10.91
C HIS A 262 -2.02 7.06 11.83
N ASP A 263 -3.19 6.63 11.34
CA ASP A 263 -4.37 6.39 12.19
C ASP A 263 -4.17 5.14 13.06
N ILE A 264 -3.54 5.32 14.22
CA ILE A 264 -3.26 4.24 15.18
C ILE A 264 -4.54 3.53 15.64
N SER A 265 -5.69 4.20 15.67
CA SER A 265 -6.96 3.63 16.11
C SER A 265 -7.56 2.69 15.07
N ALA A 266 -7.48 3.03 13.78
CA ALA A 266 -7.85 2.14 12.68
C ALA A 266 -6.82 1.01 12.54
N TYR A 267 -5.53 1.34 12.59
CA TYR A 267 -4.44 0.39 12.53
C TYR A 267 -4.57 -0.72 13.59
N ALA A 268 -4.93 -0.38 14.84
CA ALA A 268 -5.13 -1.36 15.93
C ALA A 268 -6.19 -2.44 15.60
N LYS A 269 -7.15 -2.12 14.73
CA LYS A 269 -8.24 -3.02 14.33
C LYS A 269 -7.93 -3.84 13.07
N GLN A 270 -6.91 -3.46 12.32
CA GLN A 270 -6.53 -4.19 11.11
C GLN A 270 -5.92 -5.54 11.47
N ARG A 271 -6.15 -6.55 10.62
CA ARG A 271 -5.38 -7.80 10.65
C ARG A 271 -3.92 -7.48 10.35
N LYS A 272 -3.01 -8.06 11.12
CA LYS A 272 -1.56 -7.90 10.94
C LYS A 272 -0.96 -9.18 10.39
N SER A 273 0.20 -9.07 9.73
CA SER A 273 1.03 -10.23 9.41
C SER A 273 1.17 -11.17 10.63
N PRO A 274 1.01 -12.52 10.44
CA PRO A 274 0.96 -13.27 9.18
C PRO A 274 -0.42 -13.31 8.47
N GLU A 275 -1.47 -12.73 9.03
CA GLU A 275 -2.76 -12.62 8.36
C GLU A 275 -2.70 -11.60 7.21
N TYR A 276 -3.59 -11.75 6.21
CA TYR A 276 -3.65 -10.86 5.05
C TYR A 276 -5.10 -10.56 4.64
N TYR A 277 -5.24 -9.57 3.77
CA TYR A 277 -6.47 -9.23 3.05
C TYR A 277 -6.37 -9.72 1.60
N GLU A 278 -7.47 -10.24 1.07
CA GLU A 278 -7.61 -10.67 -0.31
C GLU A 278 -8.97 -10.31 -0.93
#